data_2346662d1c38af3e6670f0ced796c3b9
#
_entry.id   2346662d1c38af3e6670f0ced796c3b9
#
_cell.length_a   1.000
_cell.length_b   1.000
_cell.length_c   1.000
_cell.angle_alpha   90.00
_cell.angle_beta   90.00
_cell.angle_gamma   90.00
#
_symmetry.space_group_name_H-M   'P 1'
#
loop_
_entity.id
_entity.type
_entity.pdbx_description
1 polymer ?
#
loop_
_entity_poly.entity_id
_entity_poly.type
_entity_poly.pdbx_seq_one_letter_code
_entity_poly.pdbx_strand_id
1 'polypeptide(L)'
;MRPYRPNIVRTLGVDLASSPAKTAACVIRWENHSARVQHLQAGVDDDELRRLAADVDKVGIDVPFGWPEGFVASVSAHREMEAWPGFDSVELRLRRTDEFIWRETGRPPLSVSADRLAVPAFRAARLLSEWQADRTGAGRFVEVYPRAARARFGLGQTRSITELGECATWLTLAPDQQLACEQNSDCFDALVSALVARASALRLCEPIPDDLLESARREGWIALPRTASLEQLA
;
A
#
# COMPACT_ATOMS: atom_id res chain seq x y z
N MET A 1 29.43 11.55 -1.51
CA MET A 1 28.20 12.33 -1.59
C MET A 1 27.17 11.59 -0.73
N ARG A 2 26.67 12.17 0.39
CA ARG A 2 25.62 11.52 1.18
C ARG A 2 24.33 11.55 0.35
N PRO A 3 23.58 10.45 0.22
CA PRO A 3 22.31 10.46 -0.49
C PRO A 3 21.38 11.47 0.15
N TYR A 4 20.66 12.25 -0.66
CA TYR A 4 19.59 13.13 -0.22
C TYR A 4 18.54 12.29 0.51
N ARG A 5 18.46 12.42 1.83
CA ARG A 5 17.34 11.88 2.63
C ARG A 5 16.29 12.99 2.69
N PRO A 6 15.13 12.81 2.07
CA PRO A 6 14.04 13.74 2.29
C PRO A 6 13.74 13.78 3.79
N ASN A 7 13.48 14.97 4.32
CA ASN A 7 13.18 15.17 5.75
C ASN A 7 11.75 14.67 6.06
N ILE A 8 11.50 13.36 5.83
CA ILE A 8 10.23 12.69 6.11
C ILE A 8 10.23 12.32 7.58
N VAL A 9 9.42 13.02 8.34
CA VAL A 9 9.34 12.88 9.79
C VAL A 9 8.22 11.94 10.20
N ARG A 10 7.14 11.85 9.40
CA ARG A 10 5.97 11.01 9.71
C ARG A 10 5.47 10.26 8.49
N THR A 11 5.10 8.98 8.69
CA THR A 11 4.40 8.19 7.69
C THR A 11 3.12 7.61 8.28
N LEU A 12 2.07 7.54 7.47
CA LEU A 12 0.82 6.86 7.78
C LEU A 12 0.74 5.59 6.92
N GLY A 13 0.38 4.48 7.55
CA GLY A 13 -0.07 3.27 6.87
C GLY A 13 -1.53 3.01 7.16
N VAL A 14 -2.26 2.57 6.15
CA VAL A 14 -3.68 2.25 6.24
C VAL A 14 -3.91 0.87 5.64
N ASP A 15 -4.56 0.00 6.39
CA ASP A 15 -5.24 -1.18 5.88
C ASP A 15 -6.70 -0.78 5.64
N LEU A 16 -7.07 -0.52 4.37
CA LEU A 16 -8.35 0.06 4.02
C LEU A 16 -9.37 -1.01 3.63
N ALA A 17 -10.28 -1.30 4.52
CA ALA A 17 -11.42 -2.16 4.23
C ALA A 17 -12.63 -1.40 3.67
N SER A 18 -13.66 -2.15 3.26
CA SER A 18 -14.95 -1.60 2.81
C SER A 18 -15.72 -0.86 3.92
N SER A 19 -15.45 -1.17 5.19
CA SER A 19 -16.11 -0.55 6.34
C SER A 19 -15.09 -0.03 7.36
N PRO A 20 -15.43 1.03 8.11
CA PRO A 20 -14.57 1.54 9.18
C PRO A 20 -14.15 0.48 10.21
N ALA A 21 -15.06 -0.40 10.60
CA ALA A 21 -14.82 -1.41 11.64
C ALA A 21 -13.65 -2.37 11.33
N LYS A 22 -13.30 -2.53 10.05
CA LYS A 22 -12.19 -3.37 9.57
C LYS A 22 -11.05 -2.55 8.95
N THR A 23 -11.05 -1.25 9.14
CA THR A 23 -9.98 -0.37 8.67
C THR A 23 -9.05 -0.08 9.84
N ALA A 24 -7.75 -0.21 9.61
CA ALA A 24 -6.75 0.15 10.61
C ALA A 24 -5.79 1.22 10.07
N ALA A 25 -5.25 2.03 10.98
CA ALA A 25 -4.29 3.08 10.67
C ALA A 25 -3.12 3.07 11.66
N CYS A 26 -1.91 3.28 11.13
CA CYS A 26 -0.68 3.35 11.89
C CYS A 26 0.13 4.59 11.49
N VAL A 27 0.48 5.43 12.46
CA VAL A 27 1.40 6.56 12.25
C VAL A 27 2.74 6.25 12.89
N ILE A 28 3.80 6.32 12.08
CA ILE A 28 5.19 6.19 12.55
C ILE A 28 5.88 7.55 12.46
N ARG A 29 6.52 7.96 13.54
CA ARG A 29 7.46 9.08 13.59
C ARG A 29 8.88 8.55 13.42
N TRP A 30 9.61 9.19 12.51
CA TRP A 30 11.00 8.87 12.18
C TRP A 30 11.95 9.90 12.77
N GLU A 31 13.00 9.41 13.37
CA GLU A 31 14.11 10.21 13.92
C GLU A 31 15.44 9.67 13.37
N ASN A 32 16.56 10.31 13.69
CA ASN A 32 17.85 9.79 13.27
C ASN A 32 18.08 8.40 13.86
N HIS A 33 18.17 7.39 12.99
CA HIS A 33 18.43 5.98 13.33
C HIS A 33 17.40 5.30 14.27
N SER A 34 16.21 5.88 14.42
CA SER A 34 15.12 5.27 15.20
C SER A 34 13.75 5.67 14.66
N ALA A 35 12.74 4.89 15.02
CA ALA A 35 11.35 5.20 14.72
C ALA A 35 10.45 4.77 15.87
N ARG A 36 9.31 5.47 16.02
CA ARG A 36 8.31 5.15 17.05
C ARG A 36 6.93 5.16 16.45
N VAL A 37 6.15 4.13 16.74
CA VAL A 37 4.71 4.14 16.47
C VAL A 37 4.05 5.15 17.41
N GLN A 38 3.46 6.20 16.83
CA GLN A 38 2.74 7.25 17.57
C GLN A 38 1.25 6.97 17.70
N HIS A 39 0.68 6.29 16.70
CA HIS A 39 -0.72 5.93 16.65
C HIS A 39 -0.86 4.57 15.97
N LEU A 40 -1.69 3.71 16.53
CA LEU A 40 -2.10 2.44 15.95
C LEU A 40 -3.51 2.12 16.42
N GLN A 41 -4.46 2.07 15.50
CA GLN A 41 -5.86 1.89 15.83
C GLN A 41 -6.59 1.13 14.73
N ALA A 42 -7.47 0.20 15.12
CA ALA A 42 -8.51 -0.37 14.27
C ALA A 42 -9.84 0.37 14.45
N GLY A 43 -10.76 0.21 13.51
CA GLY A 43 -12.06 0.87 13.57
C GLY A 43 -12.02 2.34 13.11
N VAL A 44 -11.13 2.67 12.18
CA VAL A 44 -10.89 4.05 11.71
C VAL A 44 -11.86 4.41 10.57
N ASP A 45 -12.58 5.51 10.73
CA ASP A 45 -13.48 6.04 9.70
C ASP A 45 -12.76 7.01 8.73
N ASP A 46 -13.51 7.50 7.73
CA ASP A 46 -12.95 8.37 6.70
C ASP A 46 -12.55 9.74 7.23
N ASP A 47 -13.23 10.27 8.24
CA ASP A 47 -12.90 11.58 8.81
C ASP A 47 -11.61 11.50 9.61
N GLU A 48 -11.44 10.41 10.36
CA GLU A 48 -10.19 10.13 11.06
C GLU A 48 -9.04 9.88 10.08
N LEU A 49 -9.28 9.15 8.98
CA LEU A 49 -8.26 8.96 7.93
C LEU A 49 -7.84 10.30 7.31
N ARG A 50 -8.78 11.21 7.03
CA ARG A 50 -8.47 12.57 6.53
C ARG A 50 -7.61 13.35 7.52
N ARG A 51 -7.98 13.29 8.80
CA ARG A 51 -7.25 13.97 9.88
C ARG A 51 -5.81 13.42 10.00
N LEU A 52 -5.65 12.11 10.07
CA LEU A 52 -4.32 11.47 10.15
C LEU A 52 -3.49 11.75 8.90
N ALA A 53 -4.10 11.65 7.71
CA ALA A 53 -3.41 11.93 6.47
C ALA A 53 -2.98 13.40 6.37
N ALA A 54 -3.70 14.37 6.91
CA ALA A 54 -3.30 15.78 6.87
C ALA A 54 -1.98 16.06 7.62
N ASP A 55 -1.64 15.26 8.62
CA ASP A 55 -0.56 15.50 9.58
C ASP A 55 0.71 14.65 9.32
N VAL A 56 0.82 14.04 8.13
CA VAL A 56 1.96 13.18 7.77
C VAL A 56 2.54 13.54 6.40
N ASP A 57 3.78 13.14 6.16
CA ASP A 57 4.50 13.47 4.93
C ASP A 57 4.21 12.47 3.79
N LYS A 58 4.02 11.20 4.11
CA LYS A 58 3.77 10.13 3.14
C LYS A 58 2.75 9.14 3.69
N VAL A 59 1.87 8.62 2.82
CA VAL A 59 0.78 7.71 3.18
C VAL A 59 0.88 6.46 2.31
N GLY A 60 0.92 5.28 2.94
CA GLY A 60 0.80 3.98 2.28
C GLY A 60 -0.57 3.38 2.54
N ILE A 61 -1.27 2.96 1.50
CA ILE A 61 -2.63 2.43 1.63
C ILE A 61 -2.70 1.05 1.00
N ASP A 62 -3.07 0.05 1.80
CA ASP A 62 -3.37 -1.30 1.31
C ASP A 62 -4.76 -1.32 0.67
N VAL A 63 -4.81 -0.92 -0.58
CA VAL A 63 -6.01 -0.96 -1.43
C VAL A 63 -5.63 -0.68 -2.87
N PRO A 64 -6.30 -1.26 -3.88
CA PRO A 64 -6.06 -0.90 -5.27
C PRO A 64 -6.42 0.57 -5.57
N PHE A 65 -5.51 1.28 -6.28
CA PHE A 65 -5.71 2.68 -6.68
C PHE A 65 -6.49 2.83 -8.00
N GLY A 66 -6.71 1.75 -8.72
CA GLY A 66 -7.46 1.75 -9.97
C GLY A 66 -7.82 0.34 -10.42
N TRP A 67 -8.33 0.22 -11.64
CA TRP A 67 -8.80 -1.01 -12.27
C TRP A 67 -8.02 -1.32 -13.54
N PRO A 68 -7.98 -2.60 -13.98
CA PRO A 68 -7.37 -2.97 -15.25
C PRO A 68 -7.97 -2.17 -16.41
N GLU A 69 -7.15 -1.63 -17.31
CA GLU A 69 -7.63 -0.86 -18.48
C GLU A 69 -8.56 -1.69 -19.36
N GLY A 70 -8.21 -2.97 -19.57
CA GLY A 70 -9.05 -3.91 -20.33
C GLY A 70 -10.44 -4.09 -19.72
N PHE A 71 -10.53 -4.20 -18.40
CA PHE A 71 -11.84 -4.27 -17.71
C PHE A 71 -12.67 -3.00 -17.89
N VAL A 72 -12.06 -1.83 -17.67
CA VAL A 72 -12.76 -0.55 -17.82
C VAL A 72 -13.25 -0.34 -19.26
N ALA A 73 -12.41 -0.62 -20.25
CA ALA A 73 -12.78 -0.53 -21.66
C ALA A 73 -13.94 -1.47 -22.01
N SER A 74 -13.89 -2.72 -21.53
CA SER A 74 -14.93 -3.71 -21.81
C SER A 74 -16.28 -3.35 -21.18
N VAL A 75 -16.27 -2.87 -19.93
CA VAL A 75 -17.51 -2.43 -19.26
C VAL A 75 -18.10 -1.19 -19.94
N SER A 76 -17.25 -0.26 -20.38
CA SER A 76 -17.69 0.93 -21.09
C SER A 76 -18.33 0.59 -22.46
N ALA A 77 -17.71 -0.30 -23.24
CA ALA A 77 -18.26 -0.80 -24.50
C ALA A 77 -19.59 -1.53 -24.28
N HIS A 78 -19.65 -2.39 -23.26
CA HIS A 78 -20.88 -3.12 -22.93
C HIS A 78 -22.04 -2.20 -22.53
N ARG A 79 -21.76 -1.11 -21.82
CA ARG A 79 -22.79 -0.12 -21.46
C ARG A 79 -23.51 0.45 -22.69
N GLU A 80 -22.78 0.67 -23.79
CA GLU A 80 -23.31 1.19 -25.06
C GLU A 80 -23.75 0.08 -26.02
N MET A 81 -23.72 -1.19 -25.59
CA MET A 81 -23.99 -2.38 -26.40
C MET A 81 -23.10 -2.49 -27.64
N GLU A 82 -21.90 -1.95 -27.55
CA GLU A 82 -20.86 -2.10 -28.56
C GLU A 82 -20.22 -3.51 -28.49
N ALA A 83 -19.43 -3.85 -29.51
CA ALA A 83 -18.72 -5.13 -29.54
C ALA A 83 -17.78 -5.25 -28.32
N TRP A 84 -17.84 -6.42 -27.66
CA TRP A 84 -16.95 -6.70 -26.54
C TRP A 84 -15.48 -6.68 -27.00
N PRO A 85 -14.60 -5.87 -26.41
CA PRO A 85 -13.18 -5.87 -26.76
C PRO A 85 -12.54 -7.24 -26.53
N GLY A 86 -11.59 -7.61 -27.38
CA GLY A 86 -10.97 -8.92 -27.40
C GLY A 86 -9.89 -9.14 -26.33
N PHE A 87 -10.04 -8.55 -25.14
CA PHE A 87 -9.12 -8.77 -24.02
C PHE A 87 -9.28 -10.18 -23.45
N ASP A 88 -8.18 -10.79 -23.07
CA ASP A 88 -8.20 -12.09 -22.38
C ASP A 88 -8.63 -11.94 -20.90
N SER A 89 -8.84 -13.09 -20.24
CA SER A 89 -9.28 -13.09 -18.84
C SER A 89 -8.23 -12.54 -17.87
N VAL A 90 -6.96 -12.54 -18.24
CA VAL A 90 -5.88 -11.98 -17.40
C VAL A 90 -5.94 -10.46 -17.47
N GLU A 91 -6.01 -9.87 -18.67
CA GLU A 91 -6.12 -8.43 -18.89
C GLU A 91 -7.39 -7.82 -18.29
N LEU A 92 -8.47 -8.61 -18.17
CA LEU A 92 -9.69 -8.18 -17.49
C LEU A 92 -9.58 -8.21 -15.97
N ARG A 93 -8.68 -9.02 -15.39
CA ARG A 93 -8.59 -9.25 -13.95
C ARG A 93 -7.38 -8.60 -13.31
N LEU A 94 -6.24 -8.61 -13.98
CA LEU A 94 -4.98 -8.14 -13.43
C LEU A 94 -4.58 -6.82 -14.08
N ARG A 95 -4.18 -5.88 -13.24
CA ARG A 95 -3.52 -4.64 -13.66
C ARG A 95 -2.05 -4.95 -14.00
N ARG A 96 -1.38 -4.08 -14.72
CA ARG A 96 0.05 -4.25 -15.02
C ARG A 96 0.91 -4.32 -13.75
N THR A 97 0.53 -3.60 -12.70
CA THR A 97 1.19 -3.71 -11.39
C THR A 97 0.99 -5.08 -10.74
N ASP A 98 -0.18 -5.71 -10.89
CA ASP A 98 -0.48 -7.03 -10.33
C ASP A 98 0.37 -8.11 -11.02
N GLU A 99 0.52 -8.04 -12.34
CA GLU A 99 1.41 -8.91 -13.11
C GLU A 99 2.88 -8.71 -12.72
N PHE A 100 3.31 -7.45 -12.53
CA PHE A 100 4.64 -7.12 -12.05
C PHE A 100 4.90 -7.76 -10.68
N ILE A 101 4.00 -7.57 -9.71
CA ILE A 101 4.10 -8.17 -8.37
C ILE A 101 4.16 -9.70 -8.44
N TRP A 102 3.32 -10.31 -9.28
CA TRP A 102 3.33 -11.76 -9.46
C TRP A 102 4.68 -12.26 -9.97
N ARG A 103 5.21 -11.63 -11.01
CA ARG A 103 6.54 -11.97 -11.55
C ARG A 103 7.65 -11.84 -10.50
N GLU A 104 7.64 -10.74 -9.74
CA GLU A 104 8.69 -10.41 -8.78
C GLU A 104 8.62 -11.23 -7.48
N THR A 105 7.45 -11.74 -7.11
CA THR A 105 7.24 -12.40 -5.80
C THR A 105 6.77 -13.86 -5.93
N GLY A 106 6.42 -14.30 -7.14
CA GLY A 106 5.81 -15.62 -7.37
C GLY A 106 4.37 -15.75 -6.88
N ARG A 107 3.73 -14.65 -6.45
CA ARG A 107 2.39 -14.64 -5.84
C ARG A 107 1.52 -13.55 -6.46
N PRO A 108 0.43 -13.91 -7.15
CA PRO A 108 -0.48 -12.93 -7.69
C PRO A 108 -1.24 -12.20 -6.58
N PRO A 109 -1.41 -10.87 -6.66
CA PRO A 109 -2.41 -10.15 -5.89
C PRO A 109 -3.83 -10.64 -6.21
N LEU A 110 -4.80 -10.30 -5.35
CA LEU A 110 -6.21 -10.47 -5.69
C LEU A 110 -6.61 -9.46 -6.77
N SER A 111 -7.53 -9.88 -7.63
CA SER A 111 -8.10 -9.02 -8.67
C SER A 111 -9.04 -7.96 -8.08
N VAL A 112 -8.87 -6.70 -8.47
CA VAL A 112 -9.82 -5.64 -8.10
C VAL A 112 -11.15 -5.74 -8.85
N SER A 113 -11.15 -6.29 -10.06
CA SER A 113 -12.34 -6.42 -10.92
C SER A 113 -13.13 -7.71 -10.69
N ALA A 114 -12.49 -8.78 -10.21
CA ALA A 114 -13.10 -10.10 -10.11
C ALA A 114 -13.15 -10.68 -8.69
N ASP A 115 -12.41 -10.11 -7.74
CA ASP A 115 -12.37 -10.58 -6.36
C ASP A 115 -13.03 -9.58 -5.40
N ARG A 116 -12.94 -9.86 -4.09
CA ARG A 116 -13.54 -9.05 -3.02
C ARG A 116 -12.90 -7.66 -2.81
N LEU A 117 -11.90 -7.28 -3.59
CA LEU A 117 -11.24 -5.97 -3.49
C LEU A 117 -12.04 -4.83 -4.14
N ALA A 118 -13.07 -5.12 -4.93
CA ALA A 118 -13.87 -4.09 -5.60
C ALA A 118 -14.52 -3.11 -4.59
N VAL A 119 -15.09 -3.60 -3.49
CA VAL A 119 -15.80 -2.74 -2.53
C VAL A 119 -14.84 -1.82 -1.75
N PRO A 120 -13.71 -2.29 -1.18
CA PRO A 120 -12.67 -1.38 -0.67
C PRO A 120 -12.18 -0.38 -1.70
N ALA A 121 -11.99 -0.79 -2.97
CA ALA A 121 -11.53 0.10 -4.03
C ALA A 121 -12.53 1.23 -4.36
N PHE A 122 -13.85 1.01 -4.23
CA PHE A 122 -14.85 2.09 -4.36
C PHE A 122 -14.69 3.15 -3.27
N ARG A 123 -14.46 2.70 -2.02
CA ARG A 123 -14.18 3.64 -0.91
C ARG A 123 -12.86 4.38 -1.15
N ALA A 124 -11.83 3.67 -1.58
CA ALA A 124 -10.53 4.25 -1.93
C ALA A 124 -10.65 5.29 -3.05
N ALA A 125 -11.39 4.99 -4.13
CA ALA A 125 -11.54 5.90 -5.26
C ALA A 125 -12.07 7.28 -4.83
N ARG A 126 -13.03 7.33 -3.87
CA ARG A 126 -13.50 8.59 -3.31
C ARG A 126 -12.41 9.34 -2.56
N LEU A 127 -11.72 8.67 -1.62
CA LEU A 127 -10.66 9.29 -0.83
C LEU A 127 -9.48 9.75 -1.71
N LEU A 128 -9.06 8.92 -2.66
CA LEU A 128 -7.97 9.26 -3.59
C LEU A 128 -8.32 10.45 -4.48
N SER A 129 -9.58 10.57 -4.92
CA SER A 129 -10.07 11.72 -5.69
C SER A 129 -10.05 12.99 -4.85
N GLU A 130 -10.54 12.96 -3.62
CA GLU A 130 -10.49 14.08 -2.67
C GLU A 130 -9.05 14.53 -2.40
N TRP A 131 -8.12 13.61 -2.26
CA TRP A 131 -6.70 13.86 -2.02
C TRP A 131 -5.90 14.19 -3.27
N GLN A 132 -6.51 14.12 -4.46
CA GLN A 132 -5.83 14.27 -5.75
C GLN A 132 -4.57 13.38 -5.83
N ALA A 133 -4.71 12.13 -5.40
CA ALA A 133 -3.61 11.20 -5.28
C ALA A 133 -3.05 10.80 -6.67
N ASP A 134 -1.74 10.86 -6.81
CA ASP A 134 -1.03 10.30 -7.96
C ASP A 134 -1.01 8.77 -7.84
N ARG A 135 -1.61 8.08 -8.80
CA ARG A 135 -1.72 6.63 -8.82
C ARG A 135 -0.39 5.90 -9.01
N THR A 136 0.63 6.58 -9.52
CA THR A 136 1.98 6.00 -9.66
C THR A 136 2.72 5.89 -8.32
N GLY A 137 2.23 6.54 -7.28
CA GLY A 137 2.91 6.63 -5.99
C GLY A 137 4.05 7.66 -5.93
N ALA A 138 4.30 8.41 -7.01
CA ALA A 138 5.34 9.47 -7.01
C ALA A 138 4.99 10.62 -6.05
N GLY A 139 3.68 10.88 -5.83
CA GLY A 139 3.18 11.88 -4.91
C GLY A 139 3.20 11.44 -3.44
N ARG A 140 2.31 12.02 -2.66
CA ARG A 140 2.19 11.80 -1.21
C ARG A 140 1.62 10.43 -0.86
N PHE A 141 0.81 9.83 -1.71
CA PHE A 141 0.13 8.57 -1.50
C PHE A 141 0.77 7.46 -2.32
N VAL A 142 0.87 6.25 -1.75
CA VAL A 142 1.35 5.05 -2.44
C VAL A 142 0.42 3.88 -2.18
N GLU A 143 0.19 3.10 -3.22
CA GLU A 143 -0.50 1.82 -3.11
C GLU A 143 0.44 0.80 -2.48
N VAL A 144 -0.05 0.04 -1.50
CA VAL A 144 0.72 -0.96 -0.77
C VAL A 144 0.06 -2.34 -0.93
N TYR A 145 0.88 -3.37 -0.91
CA TYR A 145 0.48 -4.75 -0.77
C TYR A 145 1.32 -5.39 0.37
N PRO A 146 0.83 -5.40 1.61
CA PRO A 146 1.61 -5.79 2.80
C PRO A 146 2.22 -7.17 2.71
N ARG A 147 1.52 -8.14 2.08
CA ARG A 147 2.04 -9.49 1.90
C ARG A 147 3.30 -9.54 1.03
N ALA A 148 3.33 -8.76 -0.07
CA ALA A 148 4.51 -8.66 -0.92
C ALA A 148 5.63 -7.87 -0.22
N ALA A 149 5.27 -6.79 0.47
CA ALA A 149 6.22 -5.97 1.22
C ALA A 149 6.94 -6.78 2.30
N ARG A 150 6.21 -7.59 3.10
CA ARG A 150 6.80 -8.48 4.11
C ARG A 150 7.83 -9.43 3.49
N ALA A 151 7.51 -10.07 2.38
CA ALA A 151 8.44 -10.98 1.70
C ALA A 151 9.73 -10.25 1.27
N ARG A 152 9.62 -9.01 0.78
CA ARG A 152 10.78 -8.19 0.38
C ARG A 152 11.58 -7.67 1.59
N PHE A 153 10.93 -7.41 2.70
CA PHE A 153 11.58 -7.05 3.96
C PHE A 153 12.27 -8.25 4.66
N GLY A 154 12.15 -9.47 4.13
CA GLY A 154 12.72 -10.67 4.73
C GLY A 154 11.91 -11.21 5.90
N LEU A 155 10.67 -10.74 6.08
CA LEU A 155 9.74 -11.23 7.11
C LEU A 155 9.00 -12.48 6.63
N GLY A 156 8.68 -13.36 7.57
CA GLY A 156 7.97 -14.61 7.31
C GLY A 156 6.56 -14.43 6.73
N GLN A 157 5.92 -15.56 6.45
CA GLN A 157 4.57 -15.55 5.88
C GLN A 157 3.49 -15.19 6.91
N THR A 158 3.75 -15.46 8.18
CA THR A 158 2.87 -15.11 9.30
C THR A 158 3.06 -13.64 9.67
N ARG A 159 2.01 -13.02 10.19
CA ARG A 159 2.07 -11.67 10.77
C ARG A 159 2.64 -11.80 12.17
N SER A 160 3.94 -11.61 12.33
CA SER A 160 4.62 -11.72 13.63
C SER A 160 5.25 -10.39 14.02
N ILE A 161 4.71 -9.77 15.06
CA ILE A 161 5.28 -8.53 15.62
C ILE A 161 6.63 -8.80 16.29
N THR A 162 6.81 -9.99 16.85
CA THR A 162 8.09 -10.41 17.44
C THR A 162 9.18 -10.48 16.37
N GLU A 163 8.92 -11.17 15.24
CA GLU A 163 9.86 -11.23 14.12
C GLU A 163 10.18 -9.85 13.56
N LEU A 164 9.17 -8.99 13.40
CA LEU A 164 9.40 -7.61 12.96
C LEU A 164 10.29 -6.86 13.95
N GLY A 165 10.09 -7.02 15.25
CA GLY A 165 10.91 -6.40 16.30
C GLY A 165 12.36 -6.87 16.30
N GLU A 166 12.60 -8.15 16.00
CA GLU A 166 13.94 -8.71 15.84
C GLU A 166 14.66 -8.16 14.61
N CYS A 167 13.96 -7.99 13.48
CA CYS A 167 14.52 -7.46 12.24
C CYS A 167 14.61 -5.94 12.22
N ALA A 168 13.77 -5.22 12.95
CA ALA A 168 13.67 -3.76 12.97
C ALA A 168 13.89 -3.21 14.40
N THR A 169 15.06 -3.48 14.98
CA THR A 169 15.40 -3.08 16.36
C THR A 169 15.37 -1.56 16.60
N TRP A 170 15.39 -0.79 15.53
CA TRP A 170 15.25 0.67 15.53
C TRP A 170 13.79 1.14 15.67
N LEU A 171 12.80 0.21 15.53
CA LEU A 171 11.36 0.54 15.62
C LEU A 171 10.84 0.25 17.04
N THR A 172 10.24 1.23 17.67
CA THR A 172 9.64 1.10 19.01
C THR A 172 8.12 1.13 18.94
N LEU A 173 7.48 0.12 19.52
CA LEU A 173 6.05 0.05 19.79
C LEU A 173 5.79 0.02 21.28
N ALA A 174 4.72 0.66 21.74
CA ALA A 174 4.23 0.50 23.11
C ALA A 174 3.62 -0.91 23.30
N PRO A 175 3.55 -1.44 24.54
CA PRO A 175 3.02 -2.79 24.78
C PRO A 175 1.60 -3.03 24.27
N ASP A 176 0.71 -2.05 24.38
CA ASP A 176 -0.66 -2.08 23.84
C ASP A 176 -0.69 -2.11 22.31
N GLN A 177 0.25 -1.44 21.64
CA GLN A 177 0.39 -1.49 20.19
C GLN A 177 0.93 -2.84 19.70
N GLN A 178 1.87 -3.44 20.44
CA GLN A 178 2.33 -4.80 20.13
C GLN A 178 1.16 -5.79 20.24
N LEU A 179 0.42 -5.73 21.33
CA LEU A 179 -0.76 -6.57 21.55
C LEU A 179 -1.82 -6.36 20.47
N ALA A 180 -2.04 -5.12 20.02
CA ALA A 180 -2.96 -4.82 18.92
C ALA A 180 -2.52 -5.51 17.61
N CYS A 181 -1.21 -5.51 17.28
CA CYS A 181 -0.70 -6.21 16.10
C CYS A 181 -0.81 -7.75 16.21
N GLU A 182 -0.69 -8.30 17.41
CA GLU A 182 -0.84 -9.74 17.64
C GLU A 182 -2.29 -10.21 17.49
N GLN A 183 -3.23 -9.40 17.97
CA GLN A 183 -4.65 -9.75 18.01
C GLN A 183 -5.43 -9.36 16.76
N ASN A 184 -4.92 -8.40 15.97
CA ASN A 184 -5.59 -7.85 14.81
C ASN A 184 -4.63 -7.73 13.62
N SER A 185 -4.89 -8.54 12.59
CA SER A 185 -4.12 -8.54 11.34
C SER A 185 -4.15 -7.20 10.61
N ASP A 186 -5.26 -6.46 10.71
CA ASP A 186 -5.44 -5.18 10.03
C ASP A 186 -4.49 -4.12 10.64
N CYS A 187 -4.28 -4.17 11.97
CA CYS A 187 -3.28 -3.33 12.66
C CYS A 187 -1.86 -3.64 12.19
N PHE A 188 -1.53 -4.92 12.03
CA PHE A 188 -0.21 -5.31 11.54
C PHE A 188 0.01 -4.89 10.08
N ASP A 189 -0.99 -5.07 9.21
CA ASP A 189 -0.89 -4.67 7.81
C ASP A 189 -0.86 -3.13 7.65
N ALA A 190 -1.54 -2.37 8.51
CA ALA A 190 -1.39 -0.92 8.60
C ALA A 190 0.03 -0.50 9.02
N LEU A 191 0.64 -1.18 10.00
CA LEU A 191 2.03 -0.96 10.38
C LEU A 191 2.98 -1.20 9.20
N VAL A 192 2.85 -2.32 8.50
CA VAL A 192 3.65 -2.65 7.30
C VAL A 192 3.45 -1.59 6.21
N SER A 193 2.21 -1.11 6.01
CA SER A 193 1.92 -0.05 5.03
C SER A 193 2.63 1.26 5.36
N ALA A 194 2.79 1.61 6.65
CA ALA A 194 3.57 2.79 7.07
C ALA A 194 5.08 2.61 6.80
N LEU A 195 5.61 1.38 6.94
CA LEU A 195 7.01 1.07 6.58
C LEU A 195 7.23 1.19 5.07
N VAL A 196 6.28 0.72 4.24
CA VAL A 196 6.35 0.88 2.78
C VAL A 196 6.27 2.34 2.36
N ALA A 197 5.43 3.15 3.02
CA ALA A 197 5.41 4.60 2.80
C ALA A 197 6.80 5.21 3.03
N ARG A 198 7.51 4.80 4.07
CA ARG A 198 8.90 5.22 4.34
C ARG A 198 9.85 4.74 3.25
N ALA A 199 9.78 3.46 2.85
CA ALA A 199 10.61 2.90 1.78
C ALA A 199 10.42 3.68 0.47
N SER A 200 9.18 3.98 0.10
CA SER A 200 8.86 4.81 -1.07
C SER A 200 9.48 6.21 -0.98
N ALA A 201 9.35 6.87 0.16
CA ALA A 201 9.91 8.20 0.39
C ALA A 201 11.45 8.21 0.28
N LEU A 202 12.11 7.14 0.70
CA LEU A 202 13.56 6.96 0.61
C LEU A 202 14.02 6.40 -0.75
N ARG A 203 13.11 6.18 -1.71
CA ARG A 203 13.38 5.56 -3.02
C ARG A 203 13.95 4.14 -2.90
N LEU A 204 13.51 3.41 -1.89
CA LEU A 204 13.86 2.02 -1.63
C LEU A 204 12.83 1.03 -2.17
N CYS A 205 11.91 1.48 -3.03
CA CYS A 205 11.02 0.63 -3.81
C CYS A 205 11.57 0.38 -5.22
N GLU A 206 11.10 -0.70 -5.84
CA GLU A 206 11.40 -0.97 -7.25
C GLU A 206 10.83 0.15 -8.13
N PRO A 207 11.58 0.62 -9.13
CA PRO A 207 11.08 1.63 -10.06
C PRO A 207 9.96 1.05 -10.93
N ILE A 208 9.07 1.91 -11.39
CA ILE A 208 8.12 1.56 -12.44
C ILE A 208 8.92 1.40 -13.74
N PRO A 209 8.80 0.27 -14.47
CA PRO A 209 9.39 0.15 -15.79
C PRO A 209 8.86 1.24 -16.74
N ASP A 210 9.73 1.81 -17.57
CA ASP A 210 9.38 2.95 -18.44
C ASP A 210 8.20 2.65 -19.36
N ASP A 211 8.12 1.42 -19.88
CA ASP A 211 7.05 0.94 -20.73
C ASP A 211 5.71 0.73 -20.01
N LEU A 212 5.70 0.68 -18.68
CA LEU A 212 4.50 0.52 -17.84
C LEU A 212 4.04 1.82 -17.18
N LEU A 213 4.75 2.93 -17.38
CA LEU A 213 4.44 4.19 -16.68
C LEU A 213 3.03 4.72 -17.03
N GLU A 214 2.61 4.62 -18.29
CA GLU A 214 1.29 5.08 -18.70
C GLU A 214 0.17 4.21 -18.10
N SER A 215 0.35 2.89 -18.05
CA SER A 215 -0.60 2.01 -17.36
C SER A 215 -0.63 2.30 -15.86
N ALA A 216 0.52 2.54 -15.22
CA ALA A 216 0.58 2.89 -13.81
C ALA A 216 -0.21 4.16 -13.46
N ARG A 217 -0.22 5.17 -14.35
CA ARG A 217 -1.02 6.39 -14.19
C ARG A 217 -2.52 6.15 -14.19
N ARG A 218 -2.97 5.11 -14.88
CA ARG A 218 -4.41 4.77 -15.05
C ARG A 218 -4.88 3.71 -14.08
N GLU A 219 -4.10 2.64 -13.94
CA GLU A 219 -4.44 1.45 -13.15
C GLU A 219 -3.99 1.52 -11.69
N GLY A 220 -3.03 2.41 -11.36
CA GLY A 220 -2.31 2.42 -10.08
C GLY A 220 -1.03 1.59 -10.13
N TRP A 221 -0.17 1.79 -9.12
CA TRP A 221 1.09 1.06 -9.01
C TRP A 221 1.42 0.71 -7.57
N ILE A 222 1.60 -0.57 -7.30
CA ILE A 222 1.99 -1.09 -5.99
C ILE A 222 3.47 -0.77 -5.74
N ALA A 223 3.74 -0.02 -4.69
CA ALA A 223 5.09 0.27 -4.23
C ALA A 223 5.71 -1.00 -3.62
N LEU A 224 6.52 -1.72 -4.39
CA LEU A 224 7.21 -2.92 -3.94
C LEU A 224 8.58 -2.55 -3.34
N PRO A 225 8.83 -2.75 -2.04
CA PRO A 225 10.15 -2.53 -1.46
C PRO A 225 11.22 -3.39 -2.12
N ARG A 226 12.44 -2.88 -2.22
CA ARG A 226 13.59 -3.68 -2.65
C ARG A 226 13.90 -4.76 -1.62
N THR A 227 14.44 -5.87 -2.08
CA THR A 227 14.84 -6.97 -1.18
C THR A 227 15.80 -6.47 -0.11
N ALA A 228 15.58 -6.90 1.14
CA ALA A 228 16.37 -6.54 2.32
C ALA A 228 16.49 -5.02 2.57
N SER A 229 15.48 -4.23 2.17
CA SER A 229 15.49 -2.77 2.41
C SER A 229 14.99 -2.36 3.80
N LEU A 230 14.50 -3.28 4.62
CA LEU A 230 13.97 -2.97 5.97
C LEU A 230 14.99 -2.26 6.84
N GLU A 231 16.25 -2.74 6.87
CA GLU A 231 17.33 -2.15 7.67
C GLU A 231 17.71 -0.73 7.24
N GLN A 232 17.34 -0.33 6.03
CA GLN A 232 17.68 0.98 5.46
C GLN A 232 16.64 2.06 5.77
N LEU A 233 15.53 1.72 6.45
CA LEU A 233 14.43 2.65 6.72
C LEU A 233 14.76 3.65 7.83
N ALA A 234 15.67 3.33 8.72
CA ALA A 234 16.06 4.17 9.86
C ALA A 234 17.22 5.12 9.56
#